data_700d4f8fa4cbffb7c6d9eac7c81daeab
#
_entry.id   700d4f8fa4cbffb7c6d9eac7c81daeab
#
_cell.length_a   1.000
_cell.length_b   1.000
_cell.length_c   1.000
_cell.angle_alpha   90.00
_cell.angle_beta   90.00
_cell.angle_gamma   90.00
#
_symmetry.space_group_name_H-M   'P 1'
#
loop_
_entity.id
_entity.type
_entity.pdbx_description
1 polymer ?
#
loop_
_entity_poly.entity_id
_entity_poly.type
_entity_poly.pdbx_seq_one_letter_code
_entity_poly.pdbx_strand_id
1 'polypeptide(L)'
;MSNKQEERPLMVSIKCTVYNHAPFLRQCLDGFVMQKTNFRFEAIVHDDASTDNSAEIIREYAEKYPDIIKPVYEEENVYSKDRVLLRRIMNDLCKGKYVALCEGDDFWTDPLKLQKQVDYMEAHPDCSMCFTAANILYEEGLPECNKLVFAEQKTRNIYHAENSSQWNVPTASILHVNKMEDYPYEPRFLYGDGPLILFMLQKGYLHCIGEPMVTYRRNAGSVTFQTKNISRVISHYEAIKDVFGKKYHYADRKIVELYMKQFRMGKFGKDSWKALFAILKRPRYTFIMIKLLPKAIMRPKKNDDKRVQYVIR
;
A
#
# COMPACT_ATOMS: atom_id res chain seq x y z
N MET A 1 33.53 -19.50 -7.19
CA MET A 1 32.35 -19.16 -8.03
C MET A 1 31.69 -17.82 -7.64
N SER A 2 32.35 -16.96 -6.81
CA SER A 2 31.75 -15.72 -6.25
C SER A 2 31.81 -14.47 -7.17
N ASN A 3 32.72 -14.40 -8.15
CA ASN A 3 32.96 -13.14 -8.89
C ASN A 3 31.96 -12.78 -10.01
N LYS A 4 31.10 -13.68 -10.45
CA LYS A 4 30.16 -13.35 -11.56
C LYS A 4 28.88 -12.65 -11.14
N GLN A 5 28.50 -12.71 -9.87
CA GLN A 5 27.31 -12.04 -9.38
C GLN A 5 27.56 -10.55 -9.05
N GLU A 6 28.76 -10.20 -8.60
CA GLU A 6 29.14 -8.80 -8.28
C GLU A 6 29.21 -7.89 -9.51
N GLU A 7 29.43 -8.43 -10.71
CA GLU A 7 29.49 -7.67 -11.97
C GLU A 7 28.11 -7.26 -12.52
N ARG A 8 27.00 -7.83 -12.01
CA ARG A 8 25.67 -7.47 -12.49
C ARG A 8 25.17 -6.19 -11.81
N PRO A 9 24.44 -5.31 -12.52
CA PRO A 9 23.91 -4.10 -11.91
C PRO A 9 22.88 -4.44 -10.83
N LEU A 10 22.85 -3.64 -9.76
CA LEU A 10 21.77 -3.69 -8.76
C LEU A 10 20.51 -3.08 -9.37
N MET A 11 19.56 -3.93 -9.73
CA MET A 11 18.34 -3.51 -10.41
C MET A 11 17.19 -3.25 -9.46
N VAL A 12 17.05 -4.03 -8.37
CA VAL A 12 15.91 -3.91 -7.47
C VAL A 12 16.37 -3.83 -6.02
N SER A 13 15.87 -2.83 -5.30
CA SER A 13 15.84 -2.82 -3.83
C SER A 13 14.42 -3.18 -3.38
N ILE A 14 14.28 -4.25 -2.60
CA ILE A 14 13.03 -4.61 -1.94
C ILE A 14 12.94 -3.80 -0.66
N LYS A 15 11.87 -3.06 -0.48
CA LYS A 15 11.56 -2.28 0.72
C LYS A 15 10.59 -3.03 1.59
N CYS A 16 11.07 -3.53 2.74
CA CYS A 16 10.30 -4.31 3.71
C CYS A 16 10.33 -3.64 5.08
N THR A 17 9.19 -3.22 5.58
CA THR A 17 9.03 -2.71 6.95
C THR A 17 8.44 -3.79 7.85
N VAL A 18 9.00 -3.92 9.05
CA VAL A 18 8.64 -4.94 10.04
C VAL A 18 8.37 -4.28 11.38
N TYR A 19 7.25 -4.63 12.00
CA TYR A 19 6.97 -4.31 13.40
C TYR A 19 6.06 -5.38 13.99
N ASN A 20 6.61 -6.24 14.86
CA ASN A 20 5.91 -7.37 15.49
C ASN A 20 5.26 -8.32 14.45
N HIS A 21 6.03 -8.74 13.46
CA HIS A 21 5.61 -9.65 12.39
C HIS A 21 6.20 -11.07 12.52
N ALA A 22 6.76 -11.45 13.67
CA ALA A 22 7.42 -12.75 13.85
C ALA A 22 6.60 -13.96 13.34
N PRO A 23 5.28 -14.04 13.51
CA PRO A 23 4.48 -15.18 12.99
C PRO A 23 4.47 -15.30 11.47
N PHE A 24 4.75 -14.21 10.74
CA PHE A 24 4.58 -14.11 9.28
C PHE A 24 5.91 -13.94 8.55
N LEU A 25 6.91 -13.41 9.25
CA LEU A 25 8.12 -12.85 8.68
C LEU A 25 8.97 -13.88 7.94
N ARG A 26 9.06 -15.12 8.41
CA ARG A 26 9.78 -16.19 7.70
C ARG A 26 9.23 -16.41 6.31
N GLN A 27 7.91 -16.47 6.17
CA GLN A 27 7.26 -16.65 4.87
C GLN A 27 7.48 -15.45 3.94
N CYS A 28 7.52 -14.23 4.49
CA CYS A 28 7.87 -13.01 3.76
C CYS A 28 9.30 -13.09 3.21
N LEU A 29 10.28 -13.38 4.06
CA LEU A 29 11.69 -13.44 3.70
C LEU A 29 11.99 -14.60 2.75
N ASP A 30 11.34 -15.77 2.90
CA ASP A 30 11.42 -16.87 1.95
C ASP A 30 10.98 -16.43 0.55
N GLY A 31 9.93 -15.60 0.45
CA GLY A 31 9.47 -14.99 -0.78
C GLY A 31 10.53 -14.12 -1.48
N PHE A 32 11.44 -13.49 -0.71
CA PHE A 32 12.54 -12.70 -1.28
C PHE A 32 13.69 -13.57 -1.74
N VAL A 33 14.15 -14.50 -0.89
CA VAL A 33 15.34 -15.31 -1.19
C VAL A 33 15.11 -16.37 -2.25
N MET A 34 13.85 -16.73 -2.52
CA MET A 34 13.52 -17.65 -3.62
C MET A 34 13.57 -17.01 -5.01
N GLN A 35 13.69 -15.67 -5.12
CA GLN A 35 13.63 -14.98 -6.41
C GLN A 35 14.76 -15.38 -7.34
N LYS A 36 14.42 -15.66 -8.60
CA LYS A 36 15.34 -16.05 -9.66
C LYS A 36 15.42 -14.93 -10.68
N THR A 37 16.59 -14.26 -10.76
CA THR A 37 16.82 -13.11 -11.63
C THR A 37 18.14 -13.21 -12.37
N ASN A 38 18.22 -12.57 -13.53
CA ASN A 38 19.46 -12.38 -14.27
C ASN A 38 20.20 -11.08 -13.88
N PHE A 39 19.72 -10.37 -12.86
CA PHE A 39 20.28 -9.15 -12.28
C PHE A 39 20.45 -9.31 -10.76
N ARG A 40 21.15 -8.36 -10.13
CA ARG A 40 21.26 -8.29 -8.67
C ARG A 40 20.05 -7.58 -8.08
N PHE A 41 19.61 -8.06 -6.93
CA PHE A 41 18.64 -7.39 -6.08
C PHE A 41 19.06 -7.51 -4.61
N GLU A 42 18.52 -6.64 -3.79
CA GLU A 42 18.69 -6.62 -2.35
C GLU A 42 17.32 -6.44 -1.66
N ALA A 43 17.23 -6.80 -0.40
CA ALA A 43 16.06 -6.57 0.43
C ALA A 43 16.47 -5.78 1.68
N ILE A 44 16.07 -4.51 1.74
CA ILE A 44 16.20 -3.67 2.93
C ILE A 44 15.08 -4.06 3.87
N VAL A 45 15.44 -4.81 4.92
CA VAL A 45 14.50 -5.30 5.93
C VAL A 45 14.67 -4.47 7.18
N HIS A 46 13.72 -3.57 7.38
CA HIS A 46 13.73 -2.58 8.45
C HIS A 46 12.86 -3.02 9.60
N ASP A 47 13.46 -3.33 10.73
CA ASP A 47 12.79 -3.62 12.01
C ASP A 47 12.59 -2.32 12.80
N ASP A 48 11.35 -1.91 12.94
CA ASP A 48 10.97 -0.66 13.61
C ASP A 48 10.81 -0.85 15.13
N ALA A 49 11.84 -1.37 15.77
CA ALA A 49 11.90 -1.69 17.19
C ALA A 49 10.83 -2.71 17.63
N SER A 50 10.77 -3.85 16.95
CA SER A 50 9.87 -4.95 17.34
C SER A 50 10.16 -5.46 18.75
N THR A 51 9.10 -5.86 19.44
CA THR A 51 9.15 -6.43 20.80
C THR A 51 8.96 -7.94 20.83
N ASP A 52 8.71 -8.54 19.66
CA ASP A 52 8.63 -10.00 19.44
C ASP A 52 9.95 -10.51 18.83
N ASN A 53 9.97 -11.76 18.36
CA ASN A 53 11.16 -12.40 17.78
C ASN A 53 11.46 -11.94 16.34
N SER A 54 10.87 -10.82 15.85
CA SER A 54 11.10 -10.36 14.47
C SER A 54 12.58 -10.05 14.20
N ALA A 55 13.25 -9.34 15.11
CA ALA A 55 14.66 -8.98 14.96
C ALA A 55 15.58 -10.22 14.89
N GLU A 56 15.30 -11.27 15.68
CA GLU A 56 16.05 -12.53 15.64
C GLU A 56 15.90 -13.25 14.30
N ILE A 57 14.69 -13.30 13.77
CA ILE A 57 14.41 -13.89 12.45
C ILE A 57 15.16 -13.13 11.35
N ILE A 58 15.17 -11.80 11.40
CA ILE A 58 15.89 -10.99 10.41
C ILE A 58 17.41 -11.29 10.48
N ARG A 59 18.01 -11.40 11.68
CA ARG A 59 19.44 -11.74 11.86
C ARG A 59 19.76 -13.09 11.23
N GLU A 60 18.95 -14.12 11.50
CA GLU A 60 19.11 -15.45 10.93
C GLU A 60 19.14 -15.42 9.39
N TYR A 61 18.19 -14.68 8.77
CA TYR A 61 18.16 -14.57 7.32
C TYR A 61 19.31 -13.71 6.75
N ALA A 62 19.73 -12.65 7.45
CA ALA A 62 20.87 -11.84 7.04
C ALA A 62 22.20 -12.62 7.09
N GLU A 63 22.40 -13.48 8.09
CA GLU A 63 23.54 -14.38 8.17
C GLU A 63 23.54 -15.43 7.06
N LYS A 64 22.38 -15.99 6.76
CA LYS A 64 22.23 -17.04 5.75
C LYS A 64 22.28 -16.50 4.31
N TYR A 65 21.78 -15.28 4.08
CA TYR A 65 21.66 -14.65 2.76
C TYR A 65 22.22 -13.22 2.75
N PRO A 66 23.52 -13.03 3.08
CA PRO A 66 24.12 -11.70 3.28
C PRO A 66 24.15 -10.84 2.00
N ASP A 67 24.12 -11.48 0.82
CA ASP A 67 24.10 -10.76 -0.46
C ASP A 67 22.71 -10.17 -0.76
N ILE A 68 21.64 -10.73 -0.19
CA ILE A 68 20.26 -10.33 -0.45
C ILE A 68 19.70 -9.51 0.73
N ILE A 69 19.75 -10.02 1.95
CA ILE A 69 19.11 -9.41 3.12
C ILE A 69 20.01 -8.35 3.73
N LYS A 70 19.55 -7.11 3.73
CA LYS A 70 20.22 -5.94 4.31
C LYS A 70 19.39 -5.44 5.49
N PRO A 71 19.70 -5.88 6.71
CA PRO A 71 18.90 -5.54 7.88
C PRO A 71 19.16 -4.10 8.35
N VAL A 72 18.11 -3.47 8.84
CA VAL A 72 18.16 -2.17 9.54
C VAL A 72 17.35 -2.33 10.83
N TYR A 73 17.94 -1.96 11.95
CA TYR A 73 17.30 -2.07 13.26
C TYR A 73 17.18 -0.70 13.90
N GLU A 74 15.97 -0.33 14.32
CA GLU A 74 15.76 0.88 15.09
C GLU A 74 15.76 0.57 16.61
N GLU A 75 16.22 1.54 17.39
CA GLU A 75 16.15 1.46 18.86
C GLU A 75 14.76 1.82 19.40
N GLU A 76 14.01 2.62 18.63
CA GLU A 76 12.69 3.10 18.97
C GLU A 76 11.75 3.06 17.76
N ASN A 77 10.44 2.85 18.00
CA ASN A 77 9.46 2.80 16.92
C ASN A 77 9.31 4.15 16.21
N VAL A 78 9.98 4.28 15.06
CA VAL A 78 10.01 5.50 14.22
C VAL A 78 8.64 5.76 13.61
N TYR A 79 7.94 4.72 13.14
CA TYR A 79 6.61 4.87 12.54
C TYR A 79 5.61 5.55 13.48
N SER A 80 5.65 5.22 14.76
CA SER A 80 4.73 5.80 15.73
C SER A 80 5.03 7.27 16.02
N LYS A 81 6.30 7.69 15.93
CA LYS A 81 6.76 9.06 16.19
C LYS A 81 6.68 9.94 14.95
N ASP A 82 7.25 9.49 13.84
CA ASP A 82 7.30 10.22 12.57
C ASP A 82 7.29 9.28 11.37
N ARG A 83 6.12 9.07 10.80
CA ARG A 83 5.93 8.24 9.60
C ARG A 83 6.59 8.82 8.34
N VAL A 84 6.78 10.14 8.31
CA VAL A 84 7.48 10.78 7.20
C VAL A 84 8.96 10.44 7.26
N LEU A 85 9.55 10.48 8.46
CA LEU A 85 10.94 10.10 8.66
C LEU A 85 11.18 8.64 8.23
N LEU A 86 10.36 7.70 8.69
CA LEU A 86 10.48 6.29 8.27
C LEU A 86 10.44 6.15 6.74
N ARG A 87 9.51 6.82 6.07
CA ARG A 87 9.42 6.76 4.60
C ARG A 87 10.68 7.30 3.92
N ARG A 88 11.26 8.39 4.45
CA ARG A 88 12.52 8.95 3.94
C ARG A 88 13.67 7.98 4.14
N ILE A 89 13.87 7.47 5.34
CA ILE A 89 14.91 6.46 5.65
C ILE A 89 14.82 5.31 4.65
N MET A 90 13.64 4.73 4.49
CA MET A 90 13.45 3.57 3.62
C MET A 90 13.65 3.89 2.13
N ASN A 91 13.29 5.08 1.67
CA ASN A 91 13.54 5.49 0.29
C ASN A 91 15.04 5.76 0.05
N ASP A 92 15.72 6.38 1.02
CA ASP A 92 17.14 6.73 0.91
C ASP A 92 18.05 5.49 0.94
N LEU A 93 17.62 4.41 1.59
CA LEU A 93 18.34 3.13 1.64
C LEU A 93 18.23 2.35 0.32
N CYS A 94 17.16 2.50 -0.44
CA CYS A 94 16.95 1.79 -1.70
C CYS A 94 17.86 2.36 -2.80
N LYS A 95 18.81 1.56 -3.32
CA LYS A 95 19.79 1.96 -4.35
C LYS A 95 19.52 1.33 -5.72
N GLY A 96 18.64 0.35 -5.82
CA GLY A 96 18.24 -0.27 -7.07
C GLY A 96 17.61 0.73 -8.06
N LYS A 97 17.68 0.44 -9.34
CA LYS A 97 16.97 1.19 -10.40
C LYS A 97 15.45 1.19 -10.15
N TYR A 98 14.96 0.11 -9.57
CA TYR A 98 13.56 -0.09 -9.18
C TYR A 98 13.44 -0.38 -7.69
N VAL A 99 12.28 -0.07 -7.13
CA VAL A 99 11.92 -0.40 -5.74
C VAL A 99 10.71 -1.33 -5.75
N ALA A 100 10.85 -2.50 -5.14
CA ALA A 100 9.75 -3.42 -4.87
C ALA A 100 9.26 -3.26 -3.44
N LEU A 101 7.94 -3.37 -3.23
CA LEU A 101 7.34 -3.25 -1.90
C LEU A 101 6.85 -4.61 -1.40
N CYS A 102 7.11 -4.91 -0.14
CA CYS A 102 6.45 -5.98 0.60
C CYS A 102 6.60 -5.74 2.10
N GLU A 103 5.51 -5.63 2.82
CA GLU A 103 5.52 -5.52 4.28
C GLU A 103 5.72 -6.92 4.91
N GLY A 104 6.27 -6.98 6.13
CA GLY A 104 6.69 -8.25 6.75
C GLY A 104 5.57 -9.23 7.09
N ASP A 105 4.29 -8.82 6.97
CA ASP A 105 3.11 -9.65 7.13
C ASP A 105 2.53 -10.20 5.80
N ASP A 106 3.04 -9.73 4.65
CA ASP A 106 2.71 -10.22 3.31
C ASP A 106 3.81 -11.14 2.76
N PHE A 107 3.55 -11.84 1.67
CA PHE A 107 4.57 -12.70 1.05
C PHE A 107 4.39 -12.90 -0.45
N TRP A 108 5.51 -13.16 -1.13
CA TRP A 108 5.54 -13.47 -2.55
C TRP A 108 5.44 -14.98 -2.79
N THR A 109 4.79 -15.38 -3.87
CA THR A 109 4.51 -16.78 -4.20
C THR A 109 5.11 -17.22 -5.54
N ASP A 110 5.54 -16.27 -6.39
CA ASP A 110 6.17 -16.58 -7.69
C ASP A 110 7.68 -16.27 -7.64
N PRO A 111 8.55 -17.27 -7.86
CA PRO A 111 10.00 -17.07 -7.87
C PRO A 111 10.50 -16.22 -9.06
N LEU A 112 9.67 -15.93 -10.04
CA LEU A 112 10.00 -15.08 -11.20
C LEU A 112 9.34 -13.71 -11.14
N LYS A 113 8.73 -13.33 -10.01
CA LYS A 113 8.02 -12.05 -9.88
C LYS A 113 8.92 -10.86 -10.26
N LEU A 114 10.10 -10.76 -9.65
CA LEU A 114 11.02 -9.64 -9.94
C LEU A 114 11.49 -9.67 -11.40
N GLN A 115 11.83 -10.84 -11.94
CA GLN A 115 12.27 -10.97 -13.31
C GLN A 115 11.19 -10.49 -14.29
N LYS A 116 9.98 -11.00 -14.17
CA LYS A 116 8.84 -10.63 -15.05
C LYS A 116 8.51 -9.13 -15.00
N GLN A 117 8.53 -8.55 -13.81
CA GLN A 117 8.23 -7.12 -13.65
C GLN A 117 9.35 -6.23 -14.21
N VAL A 118 10.61 -6.57 -13.97
CA VAL A 118 11.76 -5.84 -14.53
C VAL A 118 11.79 -5.95 -16.05
N ASP A 119 11.61 -7.16 -16.60
CA ASP A 119 11.58 -7.36 -18.05
C ASP A 119 10.50 -6.50 -18.72
N TYR A 120 9.31 -6.44 -18.10
CA TYR A 120 8.26 -5.56 -18.61
C TYR A 120 8.67 -4.08 -18.57
N MET A 121 9.20 -3.60 -17.45
CA MET A 121 9.55 -2.19 -17.27
C MET A 121 10.76 -1.77 -18.11
N GLU A 122 11.72 -2.67 -18.35
CA GLU A 122 12.86 -2.42 -19.26
C GLU A 122 12.39 -2.33 -20.72
N ALA A 123 11.40 -3.14 -21.12
CA ALA A 123 10.80 -3.08 -22.44
C ALA A 123 9.86 -1.87 -22.65
N HIS A 124 9.44 -1.22 -21.56
CA HIS A 124 8.46 -0.13 -21.58
C HIS A 124 8.91 1.04 -20.71
N PRO A 125 9.86 1.89 -21.18
CA PRO A 125 10.46 2.97 -20.39
C PRO A 125 9.49 4.01 -19.83
N ASP A 126 8.30 4.16 -20.44
CA ASP A 126 7.23 5.05 -19.96
C ASP A 126 6.37 4.41 -18.84
N CYS A 127 6.62 3.14 -18.51
CA CYS A 127 5.99 2.49 -17.36
C CYS A 127 6.71 2.90 -16.07
N SER A 128 6.04 3.63 -15.21
CA SER A 128 6.61 4.08 -13.94
C SER A 128 6.40 3.09 -12.79
N MET A 129 5.38 2.22 -12.91
CA MET A 129 5.05 1.22 -11.90
C MET A 129 4.43 -0.01 -12.56
N CYS A 130 4.95 -1.18 -12.20
CA CYS A 130 4.38 -2.47 -12.54
C CYS A 130 3.91 -3.16 -11.26
N PHE A 131 2.71 -3.74 -11.25
CA PHE A 131 2.18 -4.52 -10.14
C PHE A 131 1.55 -5.82 -10.64
N THR A 132 1.20 -6.73 -9.74
CA THR A 132 0.63 -8.02 -10.10
C THR A 132 -0.73 -8.24 -9.47
N ALA A 133 -1.46 -9.26 -9.91
CA ALA A 133 -2.58 -9.78 -9.15
C ALA A 133 -2.10 -10.33 -7.79
N ALA A 134 -3.01 -10.42 -6.84
CA ALA A 134 -2.73 -10.93 -5.50
C ALA A 134 -3.82 -11.88 -5.02
N ASN A 135 -3.43 -12.89 -4.29
CA ASN A 135 -4.32 -13.66 -3.45
C ASN A 135 -4.56 -12.92 -2.13
N ILE A 136 -5.68 -13.19 -1.46
CA ILE A 136 -5.96 -12.69 -0.11
C ILE A 136 -6.01 -13.88 0.83
N LEU A 137 -5.20 -13.84 1.88
CA LEU A 137 -5.23 -14.81 2.98
C LEU A 137 -5.84 -14.15 4.20
N TYR A 138 -6.89 -14.73 4.74
CA TYR A 138 -7.52 -14.28 5.98
C TYR A 138 -7.04 -15.13 7.14
N GLU A 139 -6.67 -14.49 8.24
CA GLU A 139 -6.42 -15.19 9.49
C GLU A 139 -7.70 -15.75 10.09
N GLU A 140 -7.53 -16.77 10.93
CA GLU A 140 -8.63 -17.47 11.60
C GLU A 140 -9.53 -16.47 12.35
N GLY A 141 -10.84 -16.57 12.16
CA GLY A 141 -11.83 -15.67 12.74
C GLY A 141 -12.14 -14.40 11.92
N LEU A 142 -11.44 -14.16 10.82
CA LEU A 142 -11.81 -13.11 9.87
C LEU A 142 -12.74 -13.67 8.78
N PRO A 143 -13.72 -12.89 8.28
CA PRO A 143 -14.62 -13.36 7.24
C PRO A 143 -13.85 -13.68 5.96
N GLU A 144 -14.02 -14.87 5.43
CA GLU A 144 -13.42 -15.28 4.16
C GLU A 144 -13.97 -14.50 2.98
N CYS A 145 -13.09 -14.04 2.11
CA CYS A 145 -13.42 -13.51 0.81
C CYS A 145 -12.30 -13.89 -0.18
N ASN A 146 -12.46 -15.02 -0.85
CA ASN A 146 -11.52 -15.57 -1.83
C ASN A 146 -11.53 -14.79 -3.16
N LYS A 147 -11.47 -13.46 -3.12
CA LYS A 147 -11.42 -12.66 -4.33
C LYS A 147 -9.97 -12.37 -4.69
N LEU A 148 -9.58 -12.78 -5.90
CA LEU A 148 -8.42 -12.20 -6.58
C LEU A 148 -8.63 -10.69 -6.67
N VAL A 149 -7.66 -9.92 -6.18
CA VAL A 149 -7.76 -8.47 -6.14
C VAL A 149 -7.66 -7.87 -7.55
N PHE A 150 -6.91 -8.53 -8.44
CA PHE A 150 -6.85 -8.24 -9.87
C PHE A 150 -6.58 -9.52 -10.64
N ALA A 151 -7.44 -9.86 -11.58
CA ALA A 151 -7.29 -11.04 -12.43
C ALA A 151 -6.93 -10.70 -13.88
N GLU A 152 -7.04 -9.45 -14.28
CA GLU A 152 -6.87 -9.04 -15.68
C GLU A 152 -5.62 -8.18 -15.85
N GLN A 153 -4.84 -8.50 -16.89
CA GLN A 153 -3.75 -7.65 -17.34
C GLN A 153 -4.30 -6.32 -17.86
N LYS A 154 -3.92 -5.21 -17.23
CA LYS A 154 -4.42 -3.86 -17.55
C LYS A 154 -3.34 -2.81 -17.40
N THR A 155 -3.25 -1.97 -18.41
CA THR A 155 -2.48 -0.73 -18.33
C THR A 155 -3.37 0.40 -17.79
N ARG A 156 -2.84 1.20 -16.86
CA ARG A 156 -3.53 2.34 -16.25
C ARG A 156 -2.68 3.59 -16.40
N ASN A 157 -3.30 4.65 -16.84
CA ASN A 157 -2.70 5.98 -16.94
C ASN A 157 -3.39 6.95 -15.98
N ILE A 158 -2.94 8.21 -15.96
CA ILE A 158 -3.48 9.27 -15.09
C ILE A 158 -5.00 9.47 -15.30
N TYR A 159 -5.49 9.32 -16.53
CA TYR A 159 -6.91 9.44 -16.83
C TYR A 159 -7.74 8.38 -16.13
N HIS A 160 -7.25 7.14 -16.09
CA HIS A 160 -7.90 6.07 -15.34
C HIS A 160 -7.88 6.32 -13.84
N ALA A 161 -6.81 6.92 -13.32
CA ALA A 161 -6.69 7.30 -11.91
C ALA A 161 -7.71 8.36 -11.52
N GLU A 162 -7.89 9.39 -12.34
CA GLU A 162 -8.84 10.47 -12.09
C GLU A 162 -10.29 9.97 -12.06
N ASN A 163 -10.61 8.97 -12.86
CA ASN A 163 -11.96 8.45 -13.06
C ASN A 163 -12.25 7.13 -12.31
N SER A 164 -11.23 6.48 -11.77
CA SER A 164 -11.40 5.22 -11.03
C SER A 164 -12.06 5.46 -9.68
N SER A 165 -13.11 4.70 -9.39
CA SER A 165 -13.74 4.69 -8.07
C SER A 165 -13.06 3.75 -7.07
N GLN A 166 -12.07 2.97 -7.51
CA GLN A 166 -11.38 1.97 -6.69
C GLN A 166 -9.92 1.84 -7.10
N TRP A 167 -9.04 2.07 -6.14
CA TRP A 167 -7.61 1.78 -6.21
C TRP A 167 -7.37 0.42 -5.58
N ASN A 168 -7.22 -0.59 -6.39
CA ASN A 168 -6.95 -1.93 -5.91
C ASN A 168 -5.58 -2.38 -6.42
N VAL A 169 -4.52 -1.68 -6.04
CA VAL A 169 -3.14 -2.10 -6.26
C VAL A 169 -2.64 -2.72 -4.96
N PRO A 170 -2.42 -4.03 -4.91
CA PRO A 170 -1.88 -4.68 -3.72
C PRO A 170 -0.46 -4.16 -3.45
N THR A 171 -0.20 -3.59 -2.28
CA THR A 171 1.09 -2.98 -1.94
C THR A 171 2.25 -3.94 -2.14
N ALA A 172 2.13 -5.17 -1.65
CA ALA A 172 3.17 -6.20 -1.77
C ALA A 172 3.49 -6.61 -3.23
N SER A 173 2.64 -6.23 -4.19
CA SER A 173 2.84 -6.56 -5.61
C SER A 173 3.60 -5.49 -6.40
N ILE A 174 3.78 -4.30 -5.84
CA ILE A 174 4.34 -3.13 -6.51
C ILE A 174 5.83 -3.29 -6.80
N LEU A 175 6.22 -2.93 -8.02
CA LEU A 175 7.57 -2.54 -8.44
C LEU A 175 7.47 -1.18 -9.14
N HIS A 176 8.25 -0.18 -8.73
CA HIS A 176 8.23 1.15 -9.32
C HIS A 176 9.63 1.68 -9.63
N VAL A 177 9.73 2.66 -10.53
CA VAL A 177 11.01 3.35 -10.78
C VAL A 177 11.49 4.05 -9.51
N ASN A 178 12.78 3.97 -9.23
CA ASN A 178 13.40 4.64 -8.09
C ASN A 178 13.69 6.12 -8.41
N LYS A 179 12.64 6.94 -8.57
CA LYS A 179 12.69 8.38 -8.84
C LYS A 179 11.87 9.11 -7.78
N MET A 180 12.42 9.14 -6.56
CA MET A 180 11.73 9.63 -5.36
C MET A 180 12.18 11.03 -4.90
N GLU A 181 13.02 11.72 -5.68
CA GLU A 181 13.63 13.01 -5.32
C GLU A 181 12.56 14.07 -5.00
N ASP A 182 11.50 14.11 -5.81
CA ASP A 182 10.39 15.08 -5.67
C ASP A 182 9.17 14.47 -4.96
N TYR A 183 9.32 13.32 -4.27
CA TYR A 183 8.19 12.70 -3.60
C TYR A 183 7.64 13.61 -2.49
N PRO A 184 6.34 13.91 -2.50
CA PRO A 184 5.75 14.82 -1.52
C PRO A 184 5.57 14.13 -0.17
N TYR A 185 6.51 14.34 0.73
CA TYR A 185 6.46 13.82 2.11
C TYR A 185 5.48 14.63 2.96
N GLU A 186 4.19 14.44 2.73
CA GLU A 186 3.12 15.17 3.44
C GLU A 186 2.73 14.43 4.74
N PRO A 187 2.84 15.06 5.93
CA PRO A 187 2.58 14.41 7.22
C PRO A 187 1.14 13.90 7.40
N ARG A 188 0.18 14.50 6.69
CA ARG A 188 -1.23 14.06 6.72
C ARG A 188 -1.46 12.76 5.96
N PHE A 189 -0.50 12.26 5.15
CA PHE A 189 -0.65 10.97 4.49
C PHE A 189 -0.65 9.83 5.50
N LEU A 190 -1.85 9.37 5.83
CA LEU A 190 -2.05 8.25 6.75
C LEU A 190 -1.57 6.92 6.16
N TYR A 191 -1.88 6.69 4.87
CA TYR A 191 -1.45 5.53 4.09
C TYR A 191 -0.40 5.97 3.06
N GLY A 192 0.55 5.10 2.74
CA GLY A 192 1.64 5.41 1.82
C GLY A 192 1.35 5.01 0.37
N ASP A 193 0.53 4.00 0.16
CA ASP A 193 0.24 3.38 -1.14
C ASP A 193 -0.48 4.34 -2.10
N GLY A 194 -1.56 4.95 -1.69
CA GLY A 194 -2.31 5.90 -2.52
C GLY A 194 -1.48 7.08 -3.03
N PRO A 195 -0.79 7.82 -2.16
CA PRO A 195 0.14 8.88 -2.58
C PRO A 195 1.26 8.40 -3.51
N LEU A 196 1.85 7.22 -3.25
CA LEU A 196 2.88 6.66 -4.12
C LEU A 196 2.34 6.36 -5.53
N ILE A 197 1.18 5.73 -5.61
CA ILE A 197 0.51 5.43 -6.88
C ILE A 197 0.26 6.73 -7.67
N LEU A 198 -0.27 7.76 -7.02
CA LEU A 198 -0.53 9.05 -7.67
C LEU A 198 0.75 9.73 -8.12
N PHE A 199 1.81 9.65 -7.33
CA PHE A 199 3.12 10.18 -7.68
C PHE A 199 3.72 9.45 -8.89
N MET A 200 3.66 8.12 -8.92
CA MET A 200 4.13 7.33 -10.06
C MET A 200 3.32 7.62 -11.33
N LEU A 201 2.02 7.86 -11.23
CA LEU A 201 1.19 8.29 -12.36
C LEU A 201 1.60 9.64 -12.97
N GLN A 202 2.29 10.50 -12.23
CA GLN A 202 2.89 11.73 -12.77
C GLN A 202 4.21 11.46 -13.52
N LYS A 203 4.86 10.33 -13.26
CA LYS A 203 6.13 9.93 -13.89
C LYS A 203 5.92 9.04 -15.12
N GLY A 204 4.76 8.38 -15.24
CA GLY A 204 4.46 7.47 -16.33
C GLY A 204 3.13 6.73 -16.12
N TYR A 205 2.89 5.67 -16.88
CA TYR A 205 1.72 4.84 -16.68
C TYR A 205 1.98 3.66 -15.74
N LEU A 206 0.90 3.04 -15.26
CA LEU A 206 0.95 1.85 -14.41
C LEU A 206 0.47 0.63 -15.21
N HIS A 207 1.15 -0.51 -15.05
CA HIS A 207 0.79 -1.77 -15.67
C HIS A 207 0.52 -2.86 -14.64
N CYS A 208 -0.50 -3.68 -14.86
CA CYS A 208 -0.82 -4.86 -14.05
C CYS A 208 -0.52 -6.14 -14.84
N ILE A 209 0.41 -6.94 -14.36
CA ILE A 209 0.53 -8.34 -14.80
C ILE A 209 -0.58 -9.13 -14.09
N GLY A 210 -1.48 -9.76 -14.86
CA GLY A 210 -2.69 -10.40 -14.34
C GLY A 210 -2.45 -11.71 -13.56
N GLU A 211 -1.19 -12.15 -13.40
CA GLU A 211 -0.82 -13.35 -12.67
C GLU A 211 -0.75 -13.05 -11.16
N PRO A 212 -1.32 -13.90 -10.28
CA PRO A 212 -1.21 -13.74 -8.83
C PRO A 212 0.17 -14.18 -8.35
N MET A 213 1.06 -13.21 -8.08
CA MET A 213 2.44 -13.47 -7.67
C MET A 213 2.70 -13.17 -6.20
N VAL A 214 1.69 -12.69 -5.49
CA VAL A 214 1.79 -12.32 -4.07
C VAL A 214 0.54 -12.73 -3.32
N THR A 215 0.68 -12.88 -2.01
CA THR A 215 -0.45 -13.05 -1.10
C THR A 215 -0.47 -11.90 -0.11
N TYR A 216 -1.58 -11.16 -0.10
CA TYR A 216 -1.89 -10.13 0.87
C TYR A 216 -2.56 -10.77 2.09
N ARG A 217 -1.94 -10.63 3.25
CA ARG A 217 -2.46 -11.17 4.50
C ARG A 217 -3.38 -10.16 5.17
N ARG A 218 -4.52 -10.63 5.63
CA ARG A 218 -5.43 -9.88 6.49
C ARG A 218 -5.37 -10.41 7.90
N ASN A 219 -4.74 -9.65 8.76
CA ASN A 219 -4.64 -9.93 10.18
C ASN A 219 -5.35 -8.83 11.00
N ALA A 220 -5.73 -9.16 12.25
CA ALA A 220 -6.41 -8.23 13.14
C ALA A 220 -5.53 -7.05 13.59
N GLY A 221 -4.20 -7.21 13.51
CA GLY A 221 -3.20 -6.21 13.87
C GLY A 221 -2.93 -5.16 12.80
N SER A 222 -3.45 -5.34 11.57
CA SER A 222 -3.11 -4.43 10.48
C SER A 222 -3.61 -3.00 10.70
N VAL A 223 -2.84 -2.00 10.26
CA VAL A 223 -3.17 -0.56 10.37
C VAL A 223 -4.54 -0.25 9.77
N THR A 224 -4.94 -0.95 8.72
CA THR A 224 -6.24 -0.79 8.06
C THR A 224 -7.40 -1.10 8.99
N PHE A 225 -7.27 -2.11 9.87
CA PHE A 225 -8.30 -2.46 10.86
C PHE A 225 -8.28 -1.55 12.10
N GLN A 226 -7.10 -1.04 12.48
CA GLN A 226 -6.94 -0.22 13.67
C GLN A 226 -7.37 1.24 13.49
N THR A 227 -7.43 1.74 12.25
CA THR A 227 -7.75 3.16 12.00
C THR A 227 -9.24 3.44 12.20
N LYS A 228 -9.60 3.80 13.44
CA LYS A 228 -10.99 4.18 13.82
C LYS A 228 -11.29 5.68 13.68
N ASN A 229 -10.25 6.52 13.54
CA ASN A 229 -10.41 7.98 13.51
C ASN A 229 -10.77 8.50 12.12
N ILE A 230 -12.06 8.69 11.87
CA ILE A 230 -12.61 9.17 10.59
C ILE A 230 -12.00 10.54 10.20
N SER A 231 -11.77 11.43 11.14
CA SER A 231 -11.21 12.76 10.84
C SER A 231 -9.78 12.68 10.28
N ARG A 232 -8.96 11.75 10.78
CA ARG A 232 -7.61 11.50 10.21
C ARG A 232 -7.68 10.95 8.79
N VAL A 233 -8.65 10.07 8.51
CA VAL A 233 -8.85 9.53 7.15
C VAL A 233 -9.35 10.63 6.20
N ILE A 234 -10.23 11.52 6.65
CA ILE A 234 -10.66 12.70 5.86
C ILE A 234 -9.44 13.59 5.56
N SER A 235 -8.63 13.92 6.57
CA SER A 235 -7.41 14.73 6.41
C SER A 235 -6.43 14.11 5.40
N HIS A 236 -6.30 12.79 5.37
CA HIS A 236 -5.50 12.09 4.37
C HIS A 236 -6.01 12.35 2.93
N TYR A 237 -7.31 12.22 2.68
CA TYR A 237 -7.86 12.48 1.34
C TYR A 237 -7.85 13.96 0.97
N GLU A 238 -7.98 14.87 1.94
CA GLU A 238 -7.78 16.30 1.72
C GLU A 238 -6.34 16.60 1.34
N ALA A 239 -5.36 16.00 2.02
CA ALA A 239 -3.95 16.12 1.68
C ALA A 239 -3.63 15.60 0.27
N ILE A 240 -4.24 14.48 -0.16
CA ILE A 240 -4.13 14.00 -1.54
C ILE A 240 -4.57 15.07 -2.54
N LYS A 241 -5.68 15.75 -2.27
CA LYS A 241 -6.18 16.81 -3.15
C LYS A 241 -5.30 18.06 -3.16
N ASP A 242 -4.75 18.42 -2.01
CA ASP A 242 -3.86 19.57 -1.89
C ASP A 242 -2.55 19.34 -2.64
N VAL A 243 -1.99 18.15 -2.55
CA VAL A 243 -0.68 17.79 -3.13
C VAL A 243 -0.80 17.44 -4.62
N PHE A 244 -1.74 16.57 -4.99
CA PHE A 244 -1.85 16.05 -6.36
C PHE A 244 -2.87 16.79 -7.23
N GLY A 245 -3.58 17.77 -6.65
CA GLY A 245 -4.54 18.60 -7.35
C GLY A 245 -5.98 18.13 -7.23
N LYS A 246 -6.90 19.03 -7.56
CA LYS A 246 -8.36 18.85 -7.37
C LYS A 246 -9.02 17.87 -8.37
N LYS A 247 -8.28 17.34 -9.32
CA LYS A 247 -8.79 16.45 -10.37
C LYS A 247 -9.14 15.04 -9.86
N TYR A 248 -8.61 14.63 -8.69
CA TYR A 248 -8.86 13.29 -8.15
C TYR A 248 -10.23 13.17 -7.51
N HIS A 249 -11.22 12.90 -8.36
CA HIS A 249 -12.64 12.77 -7.99
C HIS A 249 -12.90 11.63 -6.98
N TYR A 250 -12.02 10.64 -6.96
CA TYR A 250 -12.07 9.58 -5.97
C TYR A 250 -11.91 10.11 -4.54
N ALA A 251 -10.95 11.02 -4.30
CA ALA A 251 -10.76 11.62 -2.98
C ALA A 251 -12.00 12.40 -2.52
N ASP A 252 -12.62 13.19 -3.42
CA ASP A 252 -13.87 13.88 -3.12
C ASP A 252 -14.99 12.91 -2.69
N ARG A 253 -15.15 11.83 -3.45
CA ARG A 253 -16.14 10.81 -3.14
C ARG A 253 -15.88 10.16 -1.77
N LYS A 254 -14.63 9.79 -1.50
CA LYS A 254 -14.24 9.20 -0.20
C LYS A 254 -14.47 10.15 0.95
N ILE A 255 -14.13 11.41 0.82
CA ILE A 255 -14.39 12.44 1.84
C ILE A 255 -15.90 12.54 2.12
N VAL A 256 -16.74 12.56 1.09
CA VAL A 256 -18.20 12.61 1.27
C VAL A 256 -18.74 11.34 1.93
N GLU A 257 -18.28 10.15 1.50
CA GLU A 257 -18.65 8.87 2.13
C GLU A 257 -18.29 8.86 3.64
N LEU A 258 -17.11 9.40 4.00
CA LEU A 258 -16.66 9.48 5.39
C LEU A 258 -17.46 10.49 6.21
N TYR A 259 -17.79 11.66 5.67
CA TYR A 259 -18.67 12.60 6.33
C TYR A 259 -20.09 12.03 6.52
N MET A 260 -20.62 11.32 5.53
CA MET A 260 -21.92 10.64 5.66
C MET A 260 -21.86 9.53 6.73
N LYS A 261 -20.74 8.82 6.84
CA LYS A 261 -20.51 7.83 7.91
C LYS A 261 -20.45 8.51 9.27
N GLN A 262 -19.71 9.60 9.40
CA GLN A 262 -19.62 10.38 10.66
C GLN A 262 -20.97 10.95 11.06
N PHE A 263 -21.76 11.45 10.11
CA PHE A 263 -23.14 11.91 10.35
C PHE A 263 -24.00 10.80 10.96
N ARG A 264 -23.98 9.59 10.40
CA ARG A 264 -24.76 8.45 10.89
C ARG A 264 -24.31 7.98 12.28
N MET A 265 -22.99 7.91 12.52
CA MET A 265 -22.44 7.48 13.80
C MET A 265 -22.68 8.48 14.93
N GLY A 266 -22.75 9.76 14.62
CA GLY A 266 -22.99 10.85 15.58
C GLY A 266 -24.43 10.90 16.14
N LYS A 267 -25.32 9.99 15.74
CA LYS A 267 -26.72 9.87 16.24
C LYS A 267 -27.43 11.22 16.31
N PHE A 268 -27.26 12.06 15.27
CA PHE A 268 -27.78 13.42 15.15
C PHE A 268 -27.26 14.42 16.20
N GLY A 269 -26.14 14.13 16.85
CA GLY A 269 -25.44 15.04 17.75
C GLY A 269 -24.62 16.11 17.02
N LYS A 270 -23.88 16.90 17.81
CA LYS A 270 -23.07 18.05 17.33
C LYS A 270 -22.10 17.67 16.15
N ASP A 271 -21.50 16.49 16.18
CA ASP A 271 -20.58 16.03 15.14
C ASP A 271 -21.30 15.64 13.85
N SER A 272 -22.54 15.14 13.93
CA SER A 272 -23.38 14.89 12.76
C SER A 272 -23.65 16.18 11.99
N TRP A 273 -24.03 17.23 12.69
CA TRP A 273 -24.28 18.53 12.06
C TRP A 273 -23.03 19.15 11.47
N LYS A 274 -21.87 19.06 12.15
CA LYS A 274 -20.60 19.50 11.58
C LYS A 274 -20.27 18.78 10.27
N ALA A 275 -20.46 17.46 10.20
CA ALA A 275 -20.24 16.67 9.01
C ALA A 275 -21.18 17.09 7.86
N LEU A 276 -22.48 17.30 8.16
CA LEU A 276 -23.44 17.77 7.17
C LEU A 276 -23.08 19.16 6.64
N PHE A 277 -22.74 20.10 7.52
CA PHE A 277 -22.29 21.44 7.11
C PHE A 277 -21.03 21.41 6.25
N ALA A 278 -20.09 20.51 6.54
CA ALA A 278 -18.87 20.35 5.73
C ALA A 278 -19.19 19.91 4.29
N ILE A 279 -20.21 19.08 4.11
CA ILE A 279 -20.72 18.68 2.79
C ILE A 279 -21.43 19.86 2.10
N LEU A 280 -22.38 20.48 2.78
CA LEU A 280 -23.26 21.52 2.20
C LEU A 280 -22.50 22.79 1.82
N LYS A 281 -21.43 23.14 2.50
CA LYS A 281 -20.54 24.26 2.13
C LYS A 281 -19.83 24.09 0.80
N ARG A 282 -19.80 22.86 0.24
CA ARG A 282 -19.07 22.55 -0.98
C ARG A 282 -20.05 21.99 -2.03
N PRO A 283 -20.51 22.76 -3.04
CA PRO A 283 -21.55 22.33 -4.00
C PRO A 283 -21.27 20.98 -4.64
N ARG A 284 -20.00 20.71 -4.95
CA ARG A 284 -19.56 19.43 -5.50
C ARG A 284 -19.80 18.26 -4.53
N TYR A 285 -19.56 18.45 -3.23
CA TYR A 285 -19.81 17.42 -2.21
C TYR A 285 -21.30 17.17 -2.03
N THR A 286 -22.12 18.21 -2.09
CA THR A 286 -23.59 18.10 -2.07
C THR A 286 -24.08 17.25 -3.24
N PHE A 287 -23.57 17.49 -4.45
CA PHE A 287 -23.91 16.70 -5.63
C PHE A 287 -23.50 15.23 -5.51
N ILE A 288 -22.29 14.95 -4.98
CA ILE A 288 -21.83 13.59 -4.73
C ILE A 288 -22.70 12.91 -3.67
N MET A 289 -23.05 13.62 -2.59
CA MET A 289 -23.93 13.12 -1.54
C MET A 289 -25.29 12.69 -2.12
N ILE A 290 -25.93 13.54 -2.94
CA ILE A 290 -27.22 13.23 -3.57
C ILE A 290 -27.12 11.95 -4.41
N LYS A 291 -26.04 11.75 -5.17
CA LYS A 291 -25.81 10.52 -5.95
C LYS A 291 -25.59 9.27 -5.09
N LEU A 292 -25.10 9.43 -3.86
CA LEU A 292 -24.85 8.32 -2.96
C LEU A 292 -26.05 7.96 -2.06
N LEU A 293 -26.97 8.89 -1.86
CA LEU A 293 -28.18 8.69 -1.01
C LEU A 293 -29.01 7.45 -1.39
N PRO A 294 -29.36 7.20 -2.66
CA PRO A 294 -30.14 6.02 -3.01
C PRO A 294 -29.46 4.70 -2.61
N LYS A 295 -28.13 4.62 -2.76
CA LYS A 295 -27.34 3.44 -2.35
C LYS A 295 -27.25 3.27 -0.83
N ALA A 296 -27.32 4.36 -0.10
CA ALA A 296 -27.29 4.34 1.37
C ALA A 296 -28.65 3.95 1.99
N ILE A 297 -29.76 4.30 1.32
CA ILE A 297 -31.14 4.00 1.75
C ILE A 297 -31.51 2.54 1.42
N MET A 298 -31.05 2.01 0.26
CA MET A 298 -31.37 0.67 -0.21
C MET A 298 -30.61 -0.47 0.50
N ARG A 299 -29.67 -0.19 1.40
CA ARG A 299 -28.99 -1.24 2.18
C ARG A 299 -29.79 -1.56 3.41
N PRO A 300 -30.38 -2.78 3.53
CA PRO A 300 -31.11 -3.17 4.73
C PRO A 300 -30.14 -3.19 5.93
N LYS A 301 -30.67 -2.81 7.09
CA LYS A 301 -29.99 -2.97 8.40
C LYS A 301 -29.68 -4.45 8.63
N LYS A 302 -28.55 -4.96 8.13
CA LYS A 302 -27.96 -6.20 8.60
C LYS A 302 -26.79 -5.84 9.49
N ASN A 303 -26.82 -6.36 10.72
CA ASN A 303 -25.79 -6.27 11.78
C ASN A 303 -24.46 -5.64 11.33
N ASP A 304 -24.39 -4.31 11.43
CA ASP A 304 -23.36 -3.50 10.78
C ASP A 304 -21.97 -3.59 11.46
N ASP A 305 -21.86 -4.18 12.65
CA ASP A 305 -20.59 -4.17 13.39
C ASP A 305 -19.46 -5.02 12.78
N LYS A 306 -19.81 -6.04 11.99
CA LYS A 306 -18.79 -6.89 11.35
C LYS A 306 -18.51 -6.56 9.87
N ARG A 307 -19.40 -5.83 9.17
CA ARG A 307 -19.25 -5.52 7.72
C ARG A 307 -18.75 -4.11 7.41
N VAL A 308 -18.85 -3.19 8.36
CA VAL A 308 -18.46 -1.78 8.15
C VAL A 308 -16.94 -1.61 7.99
N GLN A 309 -16.14 -2.58 8.45
CA GLN A 309 -14.68 -2.60 8.27
C GLN A 309 -14.25 -2.81 6.81
N TYR A 310 -15.13 -3.32 5.93
CA TYR A 310 -14.79 -3.69 4.54
C TYR A 310 -15.09 -2.63 3.48
N VAL A 311 -15.66 -1.49 3.84
CA VAL A 311 -16.07 -0.43 2.89
C VAL A 311 -15.06 0.72 2.84
N ILE A 312 -13.97 0.66 3.61
CA ILE A 312 -12.83 1.59 3.48
C ILE A 312 -11.81 0.96 2.50
N ARG A 313 -12.27 0.67 1.31
CA ARG A 313 -11.45 0.40 0.13
C ARG A 313 -12.00 1.12 -1.08
#